data_97b683dbf6af553fda7df043f81b6423
#
_entry.id   97b683dbf6af553fda7df043f81b6423
#
_cell.length_a   1.000
_cell.length_b   1.000
_cell.length_c   1.000
_cell.angle_alpha   90.00
_cell.angle_beta   90.00
_cell.angle_gamma   90.00
#
_symmetry.space_group_name_H-M   'P 1'
#
loop_
_entity.id
_entity.type
_entity.pdbx_description
1 polymer ?
#
loop_
_entity_poly.entity_id
_entity_poly.type
_entity_poly.pdbx_seq_one_letter_code
_entity_poly.pdbx_strand_id
1 'polypeptide(L)'
;MIQITDKTKCCGCRACSEICPKQSISMKRDEEGFLYPVVDNKTCIDCSLCEKVCPELNVKDACEENWNTPKIFASYALDDETRIDSTSGGLFSVLAENFFDAGAYVAGAVYDENFGLKGIVTKDRSLLPKIRSSKYLQSL
;
A
#
# COMPACT_ATOMS: atom_id res chain seq x y z
N MET A 1 20.05 3.13 -11.66
CA MET A 1 18.59 2.99 -12.01
C MET A 1 18.07 1.63 -11.56
N ILE A 2 16.81 1.55 -11.15
CA ILE A 2 16.21 0.31 -10.63
C ILE A 2 16.18 -0.79 -11.71
N GLN A 3 16.65 -1.99 -11.36
CA GLN A 3 16.61 -3.18 -12.20
C GLN A 3 16.08 -4.35 -11.35
N ILE A 4 14.99 -4.96 -11.81
CA ILE A 4 14.38 -6.13 -11.16
C ILE A 4 14.81 -7.37 -11.96
N THR A 5 15.90 -7.98 -11.53
CA THR A 5 16.40 -9.24 -12.09
C THR A 5 15.71 -10.46 -11.51
N ASP A 6 15.37 -10.38 -10.22
CA ASP A 6 14.58 -11.38 -9.50
C ASP A 6 13.20 -10.82 -9.21
N LYS A 7 12.19 -11.32 -9.91
CA LYS A 7 10.80 -10.86 -9.77
C LYS A 7 10.24 -11.04 -8.34
N THR A 8 10.73 -12.01 -7.58
CA THR A 8 10.32 -12.23 -6.19
C THR A 8 10.71 -11.08 -5.25
N LYS A 9 11.65 -10.22 -5.69
CA LYS A 9 12.11 -9.02 -4.99
C LYS A 9 11.35 -7.75 -5.38
N CYS A 10 10.17 -7.86 -5.98
CA CYS A 10 9.36 -6.72 -6.35
C CYS A 10 7.91 -6.93 -5.92
N CYS A 11 7.42 -6.10 -5.02
CA CYS A 11 6.02 -6.11 -4.58
C CYS A 11 5.08 -5.31 -5.49
N GLY A 12 5.56 -4.74 -6.60
CA GLY A 12 4.74 -3.98 -7.55
C GLY A 12 4.15 -2.68 -7.01
N CYS A 13 4.72 -2.10 -5.95
CA CYS A 13 4.18 -0.95 -5.22
C CYS A 13 4.17 0.38 -6.01
N ARG A 14 4.80 0.44 -7.20
CA ARG A 14 4.90 1.61 -8.08
C ARG A 14 5.71 2.80 -7.53
N ALA A 15 6.22 2.76 -6.31
CA ALA A 15 6.96 3.88 -5.72
C ALA A 15 8.10 4.39 -6.62
N CYS A 16 8.79 3.49 -7.32
CA CYS A 16 9.86 3.83 -8.25
C CYS A 16 9.38 4.61 -9.48
N SER A 17 8.18 4.32 -10.02
CA SER A 17 7.61 5.05 -11.15
C SER A 17 7.09 6.42 -10.72
N GLU A 18 6.45 6.51 -9.55
CA GLU A 18 5.89 7.76 -9.03
C GLU A 18 6.97 8.78 -8.64
N ILE A 19 8.11 8.31 -8.08
CA ILE A 19 9.21 9.22 -7.69
C ILE A 19 10.02 9.71 -8.89
N CYS A 20 9.89 9.11 -10.08
CA CYS A 20 10.76 9.41 -11.21
C CYS A 20 10.48 10.80 -11.81
N PRO A 21 11.38 11.79 -11.68
CA PRO A 21 11.16 13.16 -12.17
C PRO A 21 11.10 13.26 -13.69
N LYS A 22 11.61 12.23 -14.39
CA LYS A 22 11.60 12.15 -15.86
C LYS A 22 10.51 11.22 -16.39
N GLN A 23 9.70 10.61 -15.51
CA GLN A 23 8.69 9.64 -15.90
C GLN A 23 9.23 8.52 -16.80
N SER A 24 10.51 8.17 -16.58
CA SER A 24 11.22 7.16 -17.37
C SER A 24 10.89 5.73 -16.97
N ILE A 25 10.00 5.52 -16.00
CA ILE A 25 9.66 4.20 -15.49
C ILE A 25 8.18 3.94 -15.74
N SER A 26 7.88 2.93 -16.54
CA SER A 26 6.54 2.42 -16.77
C SER A 26 6.34 1.10 -16.06
N MET A 27 5.12 0.85 -15.54
CA MET A 27 4.77 -0.45 -14.97
C MET A 27 4.15 -1.33 -16.05
N LYS A 28 4.76 -2.48 -16.33
CA LYS A 28 4.25 -3.43 -17.33
C LYS A 28 3.84 -4.73 -16.67
N ARG A 29 2.72 -5.28 -17.13
CA ARG A 29 2.25 -6.61 -16.68
C ARG A 29 3.10 -7.69 -17.32
N ASP A 30 3.42 -8.72 -16.55
CA ASP A 30 3.99 -9.97 -17.07
C ASP A 30 2.88 -10.95 -17.48
N GLU A 31 3.28 -12.17 -17.83
CA GLU A 31 2.36 -13.23 -18.30
C GLU A 31 1.37 -13.67 -17.21
N GLU A 32 1.71 -13.51 -15.94
CA GLU A 32 0.85 -13.81 -14.79
C GLU A 32 -0.02 -12.61 -14.36
N GLY A 33 0.18 -11.44 -15.00
CA GLY A 33 -0.59 -10.22 -14.74
C GLY A 33 -0.01 -9.32 -13.66
N PHE A 34 1.15 -9.64 -13.08
CA PHE A 34 1.81 -8.78 -12.09
C PHE A 34 2.55 -7.62 -12.74
N LEU A 35 2.56 -6.47 -12.05
CA LEU A 35 3.19 -5.24 -12.53
C LEU A 35 4.65 -5.15 -12.10
N TYR A 36 5.53 -4.93 -13.09
CA TYR A 36 6.97 -4.71 -12.86
C TYR A 36 7.45 -3.44 -13.54
N PRO A 37 8.44 -2.72 -12.95
CA PRO A 37 8.99 -1.51 -13.53
C PRO A 37 9.86 -1.83 -14.76
N VAL A 38 9.64 -1.05 -15.82
CA VAL A 38 10.48 -1.05 -17.03
C VAL A 38 11.02 0.36 -17.23
N VAL A 39 12.34 0.49 -17.26
CA VAL A 39 13.03 1.77 -17.38
C VAL A 39 13.32 2.09 -18.85
N ASP A 40 12.94 3.28 -19.30
CA ASP A 40 13.38 3.82 -20.57
C ASP A 40 14.78 4.47 -20.41
N ASN A 41 15.80 3.79 -20.91
CA ASN A 41 17.19 4.25 -20.81
C ASN A 41 17.47 5.54 -21.62
N LYS A 42 16.59 5.92 -22.55
CA LYS A 42 16.78 7.15 -23.34
C LYS A 42 16.42 8.40 -22.55
N THR A 43 15.47 8.29 -21.64
CA THR A 43 14.98 9.41 -20.82
C THR A 43 15.50 9.38 -19.40
N CYS A 44 16.05 8.24 -18.95
CA CYS A 44 16.61 8.07 -17.60
C CYS A 44 17.89 8.89 -17.41
N ILE A 45 17.94 9.70 -16.35
CA ILE A 45 19.09 10.50 -15.95
C ILE A 45 19.97 9.87 -14.86
N ASP A 46 19.70 8.62 -14.53
CA ASP A 46 20.40 7.81 -13.53
C ASP A 46 20.58 8.47 -12.14
N CYS A 47 19.55 9.18 -11.67
CA CYS A 47 19.56 9.90 -10.39
C CYS A 47 19.38 9.01 -9.15
N SER A 48 19.16 7.70 -9.32
CA SER A 48 18.99 6.68 -8.27
C SER A 48 17.83 6.92 -7.27
N LEU A 49 16.93 7.88 -7.52
CA LEU A 49 15.76 8.10 -6.64
C LEU A 49 14.86 6.88 -6.56
N CYS A 50 14.68 6.15 -7.67
CA CYS A 50 13.88 4.93 -7.72
C CYS A 50 14.43 3.80 -6.85
N GLU A 51 15.76 3.72 -6.69
CA GLU A 51 16.41 2.76 -5.80
C GLU A 51 16.25 3.18 -4.33
N LYS A 52 16.42 4.47 -4.03
CA LYS A 52 16.27 5.01 -2.67
C LYS A 52 14.86 4.86 -2.10
N VAL A 53 13.83 4.95 -2.94
CA VAL A 53 12.44 4.83 -2.48
C VAL A 53 11.96 3.38 -2.42
N CYS A 54 12.70 2.43 -3.01
CA CYS A 54 12.27 1.04 -3.09
C CYS A 54 12.32 0.37 -1.71
N PRO A 55 11.19 -0.10 -1.16
CA PRO A 55 11.17 -0.75 0.15
C PRO A 55 11.96 -2.06 0.16
N GLU A 56 11.96 -2.80 -0.94
CA GLU A 56 12.68 -4.07 -1.04
C GLU A 56 14.21 -3.91 -1.06
N LEU A 57 14.71 -2.83 -1.67
CA LEU A 57 16.14 -2.53 -1.69
C LEU A 57 16.63 -1.94 -0.35
N ASN A 58 15.74 -1.35 0.44
CA ASN A 58 16.05 -0.62 1.66
C ASN A 58 15.44 -1.26 2.91
N VAL A 59 15.16 -2.57 2.90
CA VAL A 59 14.53 -3.30 4.01
C VAL A 59 15.27 -3.09 5.34
N LYS A 60 16.60 -3.02 5.31
CA LYS A 60 17.42 -2.86 6.53
C LYS A 60 17.22 -1.50 7.20
N ASP A 61 16.93 -0.46 6.42
CA ASP A 61 16.75 0.90 6.93
C ASP A 61 15.33 1.14 7.46
N ALA A 62 14.37 0.28 7.07
CA ALA A 62 12.96 0.42 7.43
C ALA A 62 12.59 -0.27 8.75
N CYS A 63 13.42 -1.18 9.26
CA CYS A 63 13.07 -2.07 10.35
C CYS A 63 14.17 -2.11 11.43
N GLU A 64 14.25 -1.08 12.29
CA GLU A 64 14.76 -1.27 13.64
C GLU A 64 13.67 -1.93 14.48
N GLU A 65 13.44 -3.19 14.27
CA GLU A 65 12.39 -3.92 14.98
C GLU A 65 12.92 -4.56 16.24
N ASN A 66 12.40 -4.13 17.38
CA ASN A 66 12.58 -4.83 18.62
C ASN A 66 11.52 -5.95 18.75
N TRP A 67 11.69 -7.03 17.98
CA TRP A 67 10.83 -8.22 18.02
C TRP A 67 10.92 -8.99 19.35
N ASN A 68 11.82 -8.61 20.24
CA ASN A 68 12.07 -9.38 21.47
C ASN A 68 10.95 -9.28 22.51
N THR A 69 10.07 -8.26 22.40
CA THR A 69 8.98 -8.04 23.35
C THR A 69 7.70 -7.50 22.68
N PRO A 70 7.15 -8.14 21.62
CA PRO A 70 5.90 -7.69 21.04
C PRO A 70 4.75 -7.92 22.03
N LYS A 71 3.87 -6.91 22.20
CA LYS A 71 2.60 -7.11 22.90
C LYS A 71 1.56 -7.60 21.92
N ILE A 72 0.99 -8.75 22.18
CA ILE A 72 -0.02 -9.39 21.33
C ILE A 72 -1.38 -9.28 22.00
N PHE A 73 -2.39 -8.81 21.27
CA PHE A 73 -3.76 -8.64 21.74
C PHE A 73 -4.71 -9.37 20.80
N ALA A 74 -5.68 -10.10 21.36
CA ALA A 74 -6.88 -10.53 20.66
C ALA A 74 -7.95 -9.46 20.90
N SER A 75 -8.44 -8.82 19.83
CA SER A 75 -9.34 -7.68 19.95
C SER A 75 -10.48 -7.75 18.93
N TYR A 76 -11.65 -7.22 19.30
CA TYR A 76 -12.79 -7.07 18.42
C TYR A 76 -13.61 -5.82 18.80
N ALA A 77 -14.40 -5.31 17.85
CA ALA A 77 -15.33 -4.22 18.10
C ALA A 77 -16.45 -4.67 19.04
N LEU A 78 -16.72 -3.88 20.08
CA LEU A 78 -17.84 -4.16 20.99
C LEU A 78 -19.20 -3.85 20.35
N ASP A 79 -19.22 -2.91 19.39
CA ASP A 79 -20.39 -2.61 18.59
C ASP A 79 -20.65 -3.72 17.58
N ASP A 80 -21.84 -4.36 17.69
CA ASP A 80 -22.20 -5.51 16.87
C ASP A 80 -22.36 -5.15 15.39
N GLU A 81 -22.86 -3.98 15.06
CA GLU A 81 -23.03 -3.52 13.67
C GLU A 81 -21.66 -3.38 13.00
N THR A 82 -20.72 -2.68 13.63
CA THR A 82 -19.34 -2.56 13.14
C THR A 82 -18.68 -3.93 12.96
N ARG A 83 -18.91 -4.86 13.88
CA ARG A 83 -18.32 -6.19 13.84
C ARG A 83 -18.90 -7.03 12.71
N ILE A 84 -20.23 -7.04 12.52
CA ILE A 84 -20.92 -7.79 11.48
C ILE A 84 -20.55 -7.27 10.09
N ASP A 85 -20.46 -5.96 9.92
CA ASP A 85 -20.06 -5.30 8.68
C ASP A 85 -18.58 -5.48 8.32
N SER A 86 -17.79 -6.06 9.21
CA SER A 86 -16.36 -6.27 9.01
C SER A 86 -16.06 -7.73 8.66
N THR A 87 -14.97 -7.96 7.91
CA THR A 87 -14.52 -9.32 7.57
C THR A 87 -13.81 -10.06 8.72
N SER A 88 -13.55 -9.37 9.83
CA SER A 88 -12.87 -9.88 11.01
C SER A 88 -13.46 -9.21 12.25
N GLY A 89 -12.70 -9.02 13.32
CA GLY A 89 -13.18 -8.41 14.56
C GLY A 89 -13.56 -6.92 14.49
N GLY A 90 -13.44 -6.25 13.34
CA GLY A 90 -13.84 -4.86 13.17
C GLY A 90 -12.84 -3.82 13.72
N LEU A 91 -11.68 -4.24 14.21
CA LEU A 91 -10.73 -3.35 14.88
C LEU A 91 -10.23 -2.22 13.97
N PHE A 92 -10.07 -2.48 12.65
CA PHE A 92 -9.72 -1.42 11.71
C PHE A 92 -10.72 -0.26 11.74
N SER A 93 -12.02 -0.55 11.76
CA SER A 93 -13.08 0.46 11.80
C SER A 93 -13.03 1.27 13.09
N VAL A 94 -12.85 0.60 14.24
CA VAL A 94 -12.72 1.26 15.55
C VAL A 94 -11.52 2.20 15.59
N LEU A 95 -10.38 1.76 15.08
CA LEU A 95 -9.17 2.60 15.03
C LEU A 95 -9.36 3.78 14.07
N ALA A 96 -9.91 3.54 12.86
CA ALA A 96 -10.16 4.58 11.87
C ALA A 96 -11.09 5.68 12.43
N GLU A 97 -12.17 5.31 13.14
CA GLU A 97 -13.07 6.27 13.78
C GLU A 97 -12.32 7.16 14.80
N ASN A 98 -11.48 6.57 15.64
CA ASN A 98 -10.66 7.34 16.59
C ASN A 98 -9.70 8.32 15.87
N PHE A 99 -9.12 7.92 14.73
CA PHE A 99 -8.27 8.79 13.93
C PHE A 99 -9.07 9.94 13.30
N PHE A 100 -10.27 9.68 12.79
CA PHE A 100 -11.17 10.73 12.28
C PHE A 100 -11.58 11.69 13.37
N ASP A 101 -11.90 11.22 14.58
CA ASP A 101 -12.24 12.06 15.73
C ASP A 101 -11.06 12.97 16.13
N ALA A 102 -9.83 12.48 15.98
CA ALA A 102 -8.61 13.26 16.18
C ALA A 102 -8.27 14.21 15.02
N GLY A 103 -9.09 14.26 13.95
CA GLY A 103 -8.84 15.06 12.76
C GLY A 103 -7.69 14.54 11.89
N ALA A 104 -7.27 13.29 12.09
CA ALA A 104 -6.19 12.67 11.35
C ALA A 104 -6.67 12.04 10.02
N TYR A 105 -5.72 11.63 9.20
CA TYR A 105 -5.99 10.93 7.96
C TYR A 105 -6.02 9.42 8.18
N VAL A 106 -6.86 8.74 7.39
CA VAL A 106 -6.90 7.29 7.28
C VAL A 106 -6.54 6.90 5.84
N ALA A 107 -5.64 5.93 5.69
CA ALA A 107 -5.26 5.38 4.40
C ALA A 107 -5.83 3.97 4.23
N GLY A 108 -6.18 3.62 3.01
CA GLY A 108 -6.64 2.27 2.69
C GLY A 108 -6.91 2.10 1.21
N ALA A 109 -7.32 0.89 0.83
CA ALA A 109 -7.61 0.54 -0.56
C ALA A 109 -9.12 0.54 -0.83
N VAL A 110 -9.51 1.04 -1.99
CA VAL A 110 -10.90 1.06 -2.45
C VAL A 110 -10.98 0.54 -3.89
N TYR A 111 -12.13 -0.07 -4.23
CA TYR A 111 -12.44 -0.37 -5.63
C TYR A 111 -12.98 0.88 -6.33
N ASP A 112 -12.55 1.08 -7.56
CA ASP A 112 -13.16 2.04 -8.46
C ASP A 112 -14.36 1.43 -9.20
N GLU A 113 -15.00 2.22 -10.10
CA GLU A 113 -16.19 1.81 -10.85
C GLU A 113 -15.95 0.60 -11.80
N ASN A 114 -14.70 0.34 -12.16
CA ASN A 114 -14.29 -0.76 -13.03
C ASN A 114 -13.69 -1.93 -12.23
N PHE A 115 -13.90 -1.97 -10.91
CA PHE A 115 -13.30 -2.93 -9.99
C PHE A 115 -11.76 -2.88 -9.95
N GLY A 116 -11.15 -1.80 -10.46
CA GLY A 116 -9.73 -1.52 -10.24
C GLY A 116 -9.48 -1.15 -8.78
N LEU A 117 -8.36 -1.60 -8.23
CA LEU A 117 -8.00 -1.29 -6.85
C LEU A 117 -7.05 -0.09 -6.80
N LYS A 118 -7.35 0.90 -5.96
CA LYS A 118 -6.49 2.06 -5.73
C LYS A 118 -6.35 2.38 -4.25
N GLY A 119 -5.16 2.85 -3.86
CA GLY A 119 -4.92 3.42 -2.54
C GLY A 119 -5.49 4.84 -2.43
N ILE A 120 -6.11 5.14 -1.30
CA ILE A 120 -6.56 6.50 -0.97
C ILE A 120 -6.09 6.90 0.41
N VAL A 121 -5.94 8.21 0.61
CA VAL A 121 -5.71 8.84 1.93
C VAL A 121 -6.82 9.87 2.13
N THR A 122 -7.58 9.76 3.20
CA THR A 122 -8.78 10.57 3.39
C THR A 122 -9.00 10.99 4.83
N LYS A 123 -9.74 12.09 5.03
CA LYS A 123 -10.40 12.48 6.27
C LYS A 123 -11.91 12.30 6.20
N ASP A 124 -12.43 11.90 5.05
CA ASP A 124 -13.86 11.71 4.84
C ASP A 124 -14.30 10.37 5.43
N ARG A 125 -14.98 10.45 6.58
CA ARG A 125 -15.53 9.30 7.31
C ARG A 125 -16.53 8.48 6.47
N SER A 126 -17.22 9.10 5.52
CA SER A 126 -18.18 8.42 4.65
C SER A 126 -17.53 7.35 3.76
N LEU A 127 -16.21 7.43 3.57
CA LEU A 127 -15.44 6.45 2.81
C LEU A 127 -15.03 5.21 3.62
N LEU A 128 -15.21 5.22 4.95
CA LEU A 128 -14.82 4.10 5.82
C LEU A 128 -15.41 2.75 5.37
N PRO A 129 -16.69 2.63 4.99
CA PRO A 129 -17.24 1.36 4.50
C PRO A 129 -16.55 0.85 3.24
N LYS A 130 -16.05 1.73 2.37
CA LYS A 130 -15.33 1.37 1.15
C LYS A 130 -13.89 0.92 1.42
N ILE A 131 -13.26 1.50 2.45
CA ILE A 131 -11.88 1.16 2.86
C ILE A 131 -11.86 -0.13 3.69
N ARG A 132 -12.92 -0.35 4.49
CA ARG A 132 -13.11 -1.53 5.33
C ARG A 132 -12.90 -2.81 4.52
N SER A 133 -12.41 -3.85 5.18
CA SER A 133 -12.16 -5.17 4.62
C SER A 133 -10.93 -5.28 3.72
N SER A 134 -10.32 -6.46 3.71
CA SER A 134 -9.13 -6.76 2.92
C SER A 134 -9.47 -6.87 1.44
N LYS A 135 -8.59 -6.37 0.59
CA LYS A 135 -8.65 -6.50 -0.86
C LYS A 135 -7.39 -7.24 -1.32
N TYR A 136 -7.57 -8.30 -2.08
CA TYR A 136 -6.50 -9.24 -2.45
C TYR A 136 -6.05 -9.07 -3.92
N LEU A 137 -6.13 -7.85 -4.44
CA LEU A 137 -5.66 -7.48 -5.76
C LEU A 137 -4.52 -6.46 -5.65
N GLN A 138 -3.66 -6.42 -6.65
CA GLN A 138 -2.63 -5.40 -6.76
C GLN A 138 -3.29 -4.05 -7.08
N SER A 139 -2.97 -3.00 -6.29
CA SER A 139 -3.47 -1.65 -6.55
C SER A 139 -2.78 -1.03 -7.78
N LEU A 140 -3.57 -0.25 -8.51
CA LEU A 140 -3.12 0.48 -9.70
C LEU A 140 -2.60 1.88 -9.32
#